data_44a34575c960c9c515b543f01c5f6f60
#
_entry.id   44a34575c960c9c515b543f01c5f6f60
#
_cell.length_a   1.000
_cell.length_b   1.000
_cell.length_c   1.000
_cell.angle_alpha   90.00
_cell.angle_beta   90.00
_cell.angle_gamma   90.00
#
_symmetry.space_group_name_H-M   'P 1'
#
loop_
_entity.id
_entity.type
_entity.pdbx_description
1 polymer ?
#
loop_
_entity_poly.entity_id
_entity_poly.type
_entity_poly.pdbx_seq_one_letter_code
_entity_poly.pdbx_strand_id
1 'polypeptide(L)'
;MRMKKKKYGNERLQLLGELLVTDVKNFIENKDKIYNSTEPLRIEIGCGKGDFIKGKSVKEPNYCYLAIEKILDVCVLAVENYAKSRDMGDLASNGGWQTSNGEIYPLGSDSIHFEKEELGNVRFIIGDAKELIALLPDNSVESIYINFCDPWSKKGHAKRRLTYIEFLKMYSRVLKPDGKLYFKTDNRPLFDFSLEEIEKSPFTLEYHTFDLHNSEMNCQNIETEYERNFSAKGFSINMLIAKNNK
;
A
#
# COMPACT_ATOMS: atom_id res chain seq x y z
N MET A 1 10.97 -9.38 -11.29
CA MET A 1 12.23 -9.86 -10.65
C MET A 1 11.86 -10.63 -9.38
N ARG A 2 12.26 -11.91 -9.24
CA ARG A 2 11.93 -12.67 -8.02
C ARG A 2 12.81 -12.18 -6.87
N MET A 3 12.22 -11.64 -5.82
CA MET A 3 12.95 -11.22 -4.62
C MET A 3 13.62 -12.43 -3.95
N LYS A 4 14.86 -12.25 -3.46
CA LYS A 4 15.53 -13.24 -2.63
C LYS A 4 14.84 -13.31 -1.27
N LYS A 5 14.66 -14.52 -0.75
CA LYS A 5 14.12 -14.78 0.60
C LYS A 5 14.92 -13.97 1.64
N LYS A 6 14.21 -13.26 2.51
CA LYS A 6 14.85 -12.53 3.62
C LYS A 6 15.15 -13.47 4.76
N LYS A 7 16.42 -13.48 5.18
CA LYS A 7 16.83 -14.23 6.35
C LYS A 7 16.10 -13.69 7.57
N TYR A 8 15.47 -14.58 8.33
CA TYR A 8 14.73 -14.26 9.54
C TYR A 8 13.57 -13.27 9.34
N GLY A 9 12.86 -13.34 8.20
CA GLY A 9 11.80 -12.37 7.87
C GLY A 9 10.66 -12.32 8.88
N ASN A 10 10.21 -13.48 9.37
CA ASN A 10 9.15 -13.55 10.39
C ASN A 10 9.60 -12.97 11.73
N GLU A 11 10.79 -13.36 12.19
CA GLU A 11 11.36 -12.89 13.45
C GLU A 11 11.61 -11.37 13.44
N ARG A 12 12.03 -10.83 12.30
CA ARG A 12 12.21 -9.39 12.10
C ARG A 12 10.88 -8.63 12.14
N LEU A 13 9.84 -9.20 11.51
CA LEU A 13 8.48 -8.63 11.58
C LEU A 13 7.89 -8.72 12.98
N GLN A 14 8.19 -9.79 13.73
CA GLN A 14 7.75 -9.92 15.12
C GLN A 14 8.24 -8.78 16.00
N LEU A 15 9.49 -8.35 15.82
CA LEU A 15 10.05 -7.21 16.56
C LEU A 15 9.29 -5.90 16.32
N LEU A 16 8.78 -5.70 15.10
CA LEU A 16 7.99 -4.53 14.69
C LEU A 16 6.48 -4.83 14.65
N GLY A 17 6.03 -5.77 15.46
CA GLY A 17 4.67 -6.33 15.44
C GLY A 17 3.55 -5.30 15.59
N GLU A 18 3.79 -4.20 16.32
CA GLU A 18 2.80 -3.12 16.50
C GLU A 18 2.49 -2.34 15.20
N LEU A 19 3.36 -2.43 14.19
CA LEU A 19 3.09 -1.91 12.85
C LEU A 19 2.25 -2.87 11.99
N LEU A 20 2.02 -4.12 12.45
CA LEU A 20 1.34 -5.16 11.68
C LEU A 20 -0.11 -5.36 12.12
N VAL A 21 -0.98 -5.52 11.15
CA VAL A 21 -2.33 -6.04 11.34
C VAL A 21 -2.28 -7.55 11.12
N THR A 22 -2.35 -8.31 12.21
CA THR A 22 -2.36 -9.78 12.17
C THR A 22 -3.77 -10.37 12.27
N ASP A 23 -4.71 -9.60 12.79
CA ASP A 23 -6.13 -9.94 12.90
C ASP A 23 -6.97 -8.83 12.26
N VAL A 24 -7.53 -9.12 11.09
CA VAL A 24 -8.34 -8.16 10.31
C VAL A 24 -9.64 -7.83 11.03
N LYS A 25 -10.25 -8.79 11.73
CA LYS A 25 -11.50 -8.56 12.48
C LYS A 25 -11.25 -7.58 13.62
N ASN A 26 -10.23 -7.84 14.42
CA ASN A 26 -9.81 -6.91 15.49
C ASN A 26 -9.45 -5.53 14.93
N PHE A 27 -8.79 -5.47 13.77
CA PHE A 27 -8.46 -4.20 13.10
C PHE A 27 -9.73 -3.42 12.75
N ILE A 28 -10.73 -4.06 12.15
CA ILE A 28 -11.99 -3.42 11.76
C ILE A 28 -12.73 -2.87 12.99
N GLU A 29 -12.82 -3.66 14.06
CA GLU A 29 -13.54 -3.28 15.28
C GLU A 29 -12.82 -2.19 16.11
N ASN A 30 -11.49 -2.13 16.00
CA ASN A 30 -10.66 -1.27 16.86
C ASN A 30 -9.76 -0.29 16.08
N LYS A 31 -10.08 0.00 14.80
CA LYS A 31 -9.26 0.89 13.94
C LYS A 31 -8.86 2.18 14.65
N ASP A 32 -9.81 2.86 15.26
CA ASP A 32 -9.56 4.15 15.90
C ASP A 32 -8.61 4.04 17.10
N LYS A 33 -8.64 2.93 17.83
CA LYS A 33 -7.70 2.65 18.92
C LYS A 33 -6.30 2.30 18.39
N ILE A 34 -6.24 1.50 17.31
CA ILE A 34 -4.99 1.05 16.68
C ILE A 34 -4.22 2.24 16.12
N TYR A 35 -4.90 3.19 15.50
CA TYR A 35 -4.28 4.41 14.98
C TYR A 35 -4.23 5.56 16.00
N ASN A 36 -4.92 5.45 17.13
CA ASN A 36 -5.19 6.57 18.02
C ASN A 36 -5.83 7.77 17.27
N SER A 37 -6.70 7.49 16.31
CA SER A 37 -7.27 8.47 15.38
C SER A 37 -8.58 7.99 14.78
N THR A 38 -9.53 8.90 14.64
CA THR A 38 -10.80 8.68 13.91
C THR A 38 -10.72 9.07 12.43
N GLU A 39 -9.54 9.47 11.96
CA GLU A 39 -9.33 9.91 10.58
C GLU A 39 -9.70 8.82 9.55
N PRO A 40 -10.11 9.22 8.33
CA PRO A 40 -10.51 8.28 7.29
C PRO A 40 -9.40 7.32 6.90
N LEU A 41 -9.78 6.06 6.60
CA LEU A 41 -8.87 5.02 6.16
C LEU A 41 -8.60 5.11 4.66
N ARG A 42 -7.33 5.04 4.28
CA ARG A 42 -6.84 4.88 2.91
C ARG A 42 -6.02 3.60 2.79
N ILE A 43 -6.08 2.96 1.63
CA ILE A 43 -5.43 1.65 1.41
C ILE A 43 -4.48 1.74 0.21
N GLU A 44 -3.26 1.22 0.37
CA GLU A 44 -2.40 0.88 -0.76
C GLU A 44 -2.38 -0.63 -0.97
N ILE A 45 -2.66 -1.08 -2.20
CA ILE A 45 -2.64 -2.49 -2.59
C ILE A 45 -1.34 -2.78 -3.35
N GLY A 46 -0.54 -3.71 -2.82
CA GLY A 46 0.78 -4.03 -3.36
C GLY A 46 1.79 -2.95 -3.01
N CYS A 47 1.94 -2.63 -1.72
CA CYS A 47 2.79 -1.51 -1.28
C CYS A 47 4.29 -1.70 -1.56
N GLY A 48 4.71 -2.89 -1.99
CA GLY A 48 6.10 -3.16 -2.30
C GLY A 48 7.02 -2.91 -1.10
N LYS A 49 8.02 -2.05 -1.28
CA LYS A 49 8.95 -1.63 -0.21
C LYS A 49 8.45 -0.45 0.64
N GLY A 50 7.21 0.00 0.42
CA GLY A 50 6.55 1.02 1.23
C GLY A 50 6.87 2.48 0.87
N ASP A 51 7.54 2.76 -0.25
CA ASP A 51 7.94 4.13 -0.60
C ASP A 51 6.75 5.07 -0.77
N PHE A 52 5.69 4.61 -1.49
CA PHE A 52 4.52 5.43 -1.73
C PHE A 52 3.77 5.71 -0.42
N ILE A 53 3.45 4.66 0.35
CA ILE A 53 2.65 4.82 1.57
C ILE A 53 3.39 5.69 2.60
N LYS A 54 4.72 5.53 2.72
CA LYS A 54 5.58 6.35 3.56
C LYS A 54 5.51 7.83 3.15
N GLY A 55 5.70 8.13 1.86
CA GLY A 55 5.63 9.50 1.36
C GLY A 55 4.23 10.10 1.50
N LYS A 56 3.18 9.28 1.24
CA LYS A 56 1.79 9.71 1.33
C LYS A 56 1.38 10.04 2.78
N SER A 57 1.81 9.23 3.73
CA SER A 57 1.53 9.43 5.16
C SER A 57 2.14 10.72 5.73
N VAL A 58 3.28 11.14 5.20
CA VAL A 58 3.93 12.41 5.56
C VAL A 58 3.24 13.60 4.89
N LYS A 59 2.94 13.48 3.59
CA LYS A 59 2.34 14.56 2.79
C LYS A 59 0.90 14.86 3.21
N GLU A 60 0.17 13.83 3.65
CA GLU A 60 -1.23 13.93 4.05
C GLU A 60 -1.44 13.22 5.41
N PRO A 61 -1.02 13.84 6.52
CA PRO A 61 -0.99 13.19 7.84
C PRO A 61 -2.38 12.97 8.45
N ASN A 62 -3.42 13.65 7.96
CA ASN A 62 -4.79 13.60 8.47
C ASN A 62 -5.58 12.40 7.89
N TYR A 63 -4.91 11.25 7.72
CA TYR A 63 -5.52 9.99 7.27
C TYR A 63 -4.84 8.82 7.95
N CYS A 64 -5.60 7.73 8.14
CA CYS A 64 -5.06 6.43 8.50
C CYS A 64 -4.72 5.65 7.23
N TYR A 65 -3.62 4.92 7.20
CA TYR A 65 -3.17 4.17 6.02
C TYR A 65 -2.98 2.69 6.34
N LEU A 66 -3.57 1.82 5.51
CA LEU A 66 -3.34 0.38 5.52
C LEU A 66 -2.59 -0.01 4.25
N ALA A 67 -1.38 -0.51 4.40
CA ALA A 67 -0.55 -1.01 3.30
C ALA A 67 -0.68 -2.54 3.19
N ILE A 68 -1.16 -3.04 2.07
CA ILE A 68 -1.34 -4.46 1.80
C ILE A 68 -0.20 -4.95 0.91
N GLU A 69 0.51 -6.00 1.34
CA GLU A 69 1.52 -6.68 0.52
C GLU A 69 1.36 -8.20 0.64
N LYS A 70 1.37 -8.89 -0.50
CA LYS A 70 1.18 -10.34 -0.53
C LYS A 70 2.44 -11.11 -0.18
N ILE A 71 3.60 -10.56 -0.51
CA ILE A 71 4.90 -11.23 -0.39
C ILE A 71 5.57 -10.83 0.91
N LEU A 72 5.68 -11.77 1.85
CA LEU A 72 6.29 -11.55 3.16
C LEU A 72 7.67 -10.89 3.07
N ASP A 73 8.55 -11.41 2.22
CA ASP A 73 9.92 -10.89 2.06
C ASP A 73 9.97 -9.43 1.56
N VAL A 74 8.91 -8.98 0.89
CA VAL A 74 8.76 -7.59 0.44
C VAL A 74 8.19 -6.74 1.57
N CYS A 75 7.17 -7.24 2.26
CA CYS A 75 6.54 -6.55 3.38
C CYS A 75 7.52 -6.28 4.53
N VAL A 76 8.45 -7.22 4.82
CA VAL A 76 9.55 -6.99 5.78
C VAL A 76 10.27 -5.68 5.49
N LEU A 77 10.64 -5.45 4.22
CA LEU A 77 11.33 -4.22 3.83
C LEU A 77 10.44 -2.99 3.97
N ALA A 78 9.15 -3.11 3.66
CA ALA A 78 8.21 -2.00 3.78
C ALA A 78 8.08 -1.53 5.23
N VAL A 79 7.90 -2.49 6.15
CA VAL A 79 7.79 -2.22 7.59
C VAL A 79 9.06 -1.59 8.14
N GLU A 80 10.23 -2.16 7.81
CA GLU A 80 11.54 -1.62 8.24
C GLU A 80 11.81 -0.23 7.68
N ASN A 81 11.54 0.00 6.39
CA ASN A 81 11.71 1.31 5.77
C ASN A 81 10.79 2.37 6.39
N TYR A 82 9.59 1.99 6.76
CA TYR A 82 8.67 2.87 7.47
C TYR A 82 9.17 3.16 8.88
N ALA A 83 9.52 2.13 9.66
CA ALA A 83 10.05 2.28 11.02
C ALA A 83 11.29 3.19 11.06
N LYS A 84 12.26 2.97 10.14
CA LYS A 84 13.43 3.86 9.98
C LYS A 84 13.02 5.31 9.68
N SER A 85 12.05 5.53 8.84
CA SER A 85 11.58 6.88 8.49
C SER A 85 10.86 7.60 9.64
N ARG A 86 10.44 6.85 10.66
CA ARG A 86 9.81 7.33 11.87
C ARG A 86 10.79 7.44 13.05
N ASP A 87 12.08 7.24 12.78
CA ASP A 87 13.14 7.22 13.79
C ASP A 87 12.92 6.18 14.91
N MET A 88 12.28 5.06 14.55
CA MET A 88 12.04 3.95 15.49
C MET A 88 13.28 3.04 15.62
N GLY A 89 14.33 3.26 14.83
CA GLY A 89 15.57 2.48 14.85
C GLY A 89 15.96 1.89 13.50
N ASP A 90 16.90 0.94 13.51
CA ASP A 90 17.40 0.24 12.32
C ASP A 90 17.77 -1.21 12.63
N LEU A 91 18.04 -1.96 11.57
CA LEU A 91 18.49 -3.35 11.64
C LEU A 91 19.87 -3.40 12.34
N ALA A 92 19.96 -4.14 13.43
CA ALA A 92 21.22 -4.36 14.14
C ALA A 92 22.13 -5.35 13.37
N SER A 93 23.45 -5.31 13.61
CA SER A 93 24.45 -6.16 12.96
C SER A 93 24.22 -7.67 13.17
N ASN A 94 23.59 -8.06 14.27
CA ASN A 94 23.20 -9.44 14.59
C ASN A 94 21.88 -9.87 13.93
N GLY A 95 21.22 -9.00 13.16
CA GLY A 95 19.94 -9.22 12.50
C GLY A 95 18.71 -8.87 13.34
N GLY A 96 18.87 -8.46 14.60
CA GLY A 96 17.81 -7.91 15.44
C GLY A 96 17.49 -6.45 15.10
N TRP A 97 16.83 -5.74 16.01
CA TRP A 97 16.48 -4.32 15.83
C TRP A 97 17.17 -3.47 16.90
N GLN A 98 17.79 -2.38 16.49
CA GLN A 98 18.33 -1.37 17.41
C GLN A 98 17.43 -0.14 17.36
N THR A 99 16.81 0.19 18.46
CA THR A 99 15.96 1.38 18.61
C THR A 99 16.79 2.67 18.61
N SER A 100 16.17 3.80 18.37
CA SER A 100 16.83 5.12 18.32
C SER A 100 17.49 5.51 19.63
N ASN A 101 17.01 5.01 20.76
CA ASN A 101 17.64 5.20 22.07
C ASN A 101 18.86 4.28 22.31
N GLY A 102 19.21 3.43 21.32
CA GLY A 102 20.37 2.54 21.34
C GLY A 102 20.12 1.14 21.92
N GLU A 103 18.90 0.83 22.36
CA GLU A 103 18.56 -0.49 22.87
C GLU A 103 18.49 -1.53 21.74
N ILE A 104 19.06 -2.73 21.96
CA ILE A 104 19.12 -3.79 20.96
C ILE A 104 18.20 -4.94 21.35
N TYR A 105 17.25 -5.25 20.48
CA TYR A 105 16.34 -6.38 20.60
C TYR A 105 16.80 -7.50 19.66
N PRO A 106 17.28 -8.65 20.20
CA PRO A 106 17.70 -9.77 19.38
C PRO A 106 16.54 -10.43 18.68
N LEU A 107 16.84 -11.19 17.60
CA LEU A 107 15.84 -12.04 16.93
C LEU A 107 15.24 -13.04 17.93
N GLY A 108 13.91 -13.23 17.86
CA GLY A 108 13.17 -14.10 18.78
C GLY A 108 12.68 -13.41 20.05
N SER A 109 12.98 -12.12 20.26
CA SER A 109 12.32 -11.33 21.30
C SER A 109 10.85 -11.09 20.94
N ASP A 110 10.06 -10.74 21.95
CA ASP A 110 8.69 -10.24 21.75
C ASP A 110 8.69 -8.94 20.93
N SER A 111 7.52 -8.51 20.50
CA SER A 111 7.34 -7.24 19.81
C SER A 111 7.85 -6.09 20.69
N ILE A 112 8.62 -5.20 20.09
CA ILE A 112 9.06 -3.97 20.75
C ILE A 112 7.82 -3.11 20.97
N HIS A 113 7.72 -2.54 22.17
CA HIS A 113 6.67 -1.57 22.45
C HIS A 113 7.16 -0.17 22.05
N PHE A 114 6.34 0.51 21.26
CA PHE A 114 6.56 1.88 20.83
C PHE A 114 5.41 2.77 21.28
N GLU A 115 5.72 4.02 21.56
CA GLU A 115 4.67 5.00 21.82
C GLU A 115 3.82 5.23 20.56
N LYS A 116 2.56 5.58 20.74
CA LYS A 116 1.60 5.71 19.60
C LYS A 116 2.04 6.76 18.58
N GLU A 117 2.69 7.80 19.04
CA GLU A 117 3.25 8.89 18.22
C GLU A 117 4.39 8.38 17.33
N GLU A 118 5.21 7.45 17.81
CA GLU A 118 6.30 6.80 17.07
C GLU A 118 5.71 5.91 15.97
N LEU A 119 4.68 5.12 16.29
CA LEU A 119 4.00 4.23 15.33
C LEU A 119 3.37 4.98 14.14
N GLY A 120 2.99 6.24 14.33
CA GLY A 120 2.37 7.06 13.29
C GLY A 120 1.09 6.47 12.72
N ASN A 121 0.74 6.89 11.50
CA ASN A 121 -0.53 6.65 10.86
C ASN A 121 -0.55 5.55 9.79
N VAL A 122 0.47 4.69 9.72
CA VAL A 122 0.54 3.55 8.78
C VAL A 122 0.54 2.23 9.54
N ARG A 123 -0.25 1.27 9.04
CA ARG A 123 -0.16 -0.15 9.44
C ARG A 123 -0.03 -1.02 8.20
N PHE A 124 0.60 -2.17 8.37
CA PHE A 124 0.86 -3.11 7.28
C PHE A 124 0.11 -4.42 7.52
N ILE A 125 -0.31 -5.07 6.43
CA ILE A 125 -0.92 -6.38 6.47
C ILE A 125 -0.37 -7.26 5.35
N ILE A 126 -0.01 -8.50 5.69
CA ILE A 126 0.47 -9.49 4.74
C ILE A 126 -0.70 -10.35 4.30
N GLY A 127 -1.00 -10.34 3.00
CA GLY A 127 -2.06 -11.20 2.47
C GLY A 127 -2.50 -10.83 1.06
N ASP A 128 -3.39 -11.65 0.54
CA ASP A 128 -4.00 -11.42 -0.76
C ASP A 128 -5.05 -10.30 -0.67
N ALA A 129 -4.90 -9.27 -1.48
CA ALA A 129 -5.81 -8.12 -1.47
C ALA A 129 -7.28 -8.50 -1.68
N LYS A 130 -7.55 -9.54 -2.50
CA LYS A 130 -8.91 -10.01 -2.73
C LYS A 130 -9.57 -10.51 -1.45
N GLU A 131 -8.84 -11.29 -0.66
CA GLU A 131 -9.32 -11.85 0.60
C GLU A 131 -9.49 -10.77 1.65
N LEU A 132 -8.48 -9.89 1.78
CA LEU A 132 -8.46 -8.85 2.81
C LEU A 132 -9.55 -7.77 2.59
N ILE A 133 -9.70 -7.29 1.35
CA ILE A 133 -10.71 -6.27 1.02
C ILE A 133 -12.13 -6.84 1.14
N ALA A 134 -12.32 -8.14 0.86
CA ALA A 134 -13.61 -8.79 1.05
C ALA A 134 -14.12 -8.74 2.51
N LEU A 135 -13.19 -8.69 3.48
CA LEU A 135 -13.51 -8.61 4.91
C LEU A 135 -13.85 -7.19 5.39
N LEU A 136 -13.41 -6.15 4.66
CA LEU A 136 -13.66 -4.77 5.08
C LEU A 136 -15.15 -4.40 4.96
N PRO A 137 -15.65 -3.57 5.88
CA PRO A 137 -17.04 -3.07 5.82
C PRO A 137 -17.30 -2.21 4.60
N ASP A 138 -18.56 -2.15 4.19
CA ASP A 138 -19.02 -1.22 3.17
C ASP A 138 -18.77 0.23 3.60
N ASN A 139 -18.39 1.09 2.66
CA ASN A 139 -18.17 2.52 2.86
C ASN A 139 -17.16 2.86 3.98
N SER A 140 -16.18 1.98 4.21
CA SER A 140 -15.17 2.15 5.29
C SER A 140 -13.86 2.79 4.82
N VAL A 141 -13.65 2.88 3.51
CA VAL A 141 -12.39 3.33 2.89
C VAL A 141 -12.60 4.63 2.13
N GLU A 142 -11.71 5.61 2.33
CA GLU A 142 -11.73 6.91 1.64
C GLU A 142 -11.13 6.84 0.23
N SER A 143 -9.98 6.16 0.11
CA SER A 143 -9.28 6.02 -1.17
C SER A 143 -8.50 4.71 -1.24
N ILE A 144 -8.36 4.18 -2.46
CA ILE A 144 -7.53 3.02 -2.77
C ILE A 144 -6.45 3.44 -3.77
N TYR A 145 -5.22 3.03 -3.51
CA TYR A 145 -4.06 3.27 -4.36
C TYR A 145 -3.51 1.94 -4.87
N ILE A 146 -3.24 1.85 -6.18
CA ILE A 146 -2.61 0.70 -6.84
C ILE A 146 -1.46 1.24 -7.68
N ASN A 147 -0.23 0.93 -7.29
CA ASN A 147 0.97 1.43 -7.95
C ASN A 147 1.79 0.25 -8.50
N PHE A 148 2.00 0.22 -9.83
CA PHE A 148 2.90 -0.72 -10.51
C PHE A 148 2.63 -2.20 -10.21
N CYS A 149 1.35 -2.60 -10.20
CA CYS A 149 0.96 -3.99 -10.02
C CYS A 149 1.30 -4.87 -11.23
N ASP A 150 1.33 -6.19 -11.02
CA ASP A 150 1.60 -7.18 -12.07
C ASP A 150 0.63 -7.04 -13.26
N PRO A 151 1.12 -6.92 -14.50
CA PRO A 151 0.28 -6.69 -15.68
C PRO A 151 -0.45 -7.93 -16.18
N TRP A 152 -0.05 -9.13 -15.77
CA TRP A 152 -0.65 -10.40 -16.20
C TRP A 152 -0.92 -10.42 -17.70
N SER A 153 0.12 -10.29 -18.53
CA SER A 153 0.04 -10.03 -19.98
C SER A 153 -0.73 -11.06 -20.79
N LYS A 154 -0.85 -12.32 -20.31
CA LYS A 154 -1.63 -13.35 -20.99
C LYS A 154 -3.13 -13.10 -20.85
N LYS A 155 -3.92 -13.15 -21.95
CA LYS A 155 -5.39 -12.96 -21.94
C LYS A 155 -6.11 -13.84 -20.92
N GLY A 156 -5.73 -15.11 -20.77
CA GLY A 156 -6.31 -16.03 -19.77
C GLY A 156 -6.05 -15.64 -18.30
N HIS A 157 -5.17 -14.67 -18.04
CA HIS A 157 -4.86 -14.17 -16.72
C HIS A 157 -5.54 -12.84 -16.38
N ALA A 158 -6.39 -12.30 -17.25
CA ALA A 158 -7.03 -10.99 -17.06
C ALA A 158 -7.72 -10.86 -15.69
N LYS A 159 -8.36 -11.92 -15.20
CA LYS A 159 -9.02 -11.98 -13.89
C LYS A 159 -8.08 -11.80 -12.68
N ARG A 160 -6.75 -11.86 -12.89
CA ARG A 160 -5.73 -11.62 -11.85
C ARG A 160 -5.31 -10.15 -11.74
N ARG A 161 -5.65 -9.33 -12.74
CA ARG A 161 -5.33 -7.91 -12.76
C ARG A 161 -6.12 -7.21 -11.68
N LEU A 162 -5.48 -6.37 -10.89
CA LEU A 162 -6.12 -5.63 -9.79
C LEU A 162 -7.14 -4.59 -10.27
N THR A 163 -7.15 -4.28 -11.57
CA THR A 163 -8.15 -3.41 -12.22
C THR A 163 -9.22 -4.19 -13.01
N TYR A 164 -9.28 -5.54 -12.87
CA TYR A 164 -10.35 -6.32 -13.47
C TYR A 164 -11.71 -6.02 -12.79
N ILE A 165 -12.80 -6.09 -13.54
CA ILE A 165 -14.15 -5.69 -13.11
C ILE A 165 -14.60 -6.25 -11.76
N GLU A 166 -14.23 -7.50 -11.43
CA GLU A 166 -14.57 -8.10 -10.13
C GLU A 166 -13.86 -7.41 -8.96
N PHE A 167 -12.61 -6.96 -9.15
CA PHE A 167 -11.90 -6.14 -8.16
C PHE A 167 -12.52 -4.74 -8.06
N LEU A 168 -12.86 -4.12 -9.19
CA LEU A 168 -13.49 -2.79 -9.21
C LEU A 168 -14.82 -2.79 -8.45
N LYS A 169 -15.67 -3.80 -8.65
CA LYS A 169 -16.91 -3.98 -7.87
C LYS A 169 -16.64 -4.09 -6.36
N MET A 170 -15.59 -4.83 -5.99
CA MET A 170 -15.21 -5.00 -4.60
C MET A 170 -14.69 -3.69 -4.00
N TYR A 171 -13.88 -2.94 -4.75
CA TYR A 171 -13.41 -1.61 -4.33
C TYR A 171 -14.56 -0.63 -4.18
N SER A 172 -15.52 -0.61 -5.12
CA SER A 172 -16.72 0.23 -5.02
C SER A 172 -17.52 -0.07 -3.75
N ARG A 173 -17.64 -1.33 -3.34
CA ARG A 173 -18.34 -1.72 -2.11
C ARG A 173 -17.70 -1.08 -0.87
N VAL A 174 -16.39 -1.20 -0.73
CA VAL A 174 -15.68 -0.73 0.48
C VAL A 174 -15.39 0.76 0.48
N LEU A 175 -15.27 1.38 -0.70
CA LEU A 175 -15.11 2.83 -0.81
C LEU A 175 -16.37 3.56 -0.35
N LYS A 176 -16.18 4.68 0.32
CA LYS A 176 -17.24 5.64 0.62
C LYS A 176 -17.89 6.15 -0.67
N PRO A 177 -19.12 6.73 -0.60
CA PRO A 177 -19.63 7.56 -1.68
C PRO A 177 -18.58 8.61 -2.05
N ASP A 178 -18.40 8.85 -3.36
CA ASP A 178 -17.37 9.74 -3.90
C ASP A 178 -15.90 9.38 -3.57
N GLY A 179 -15.66 8.24 -2.92
CA GLY A 179 -14.31 7.71 -2.68
C GLY A 179 -13.57 7.41 -3.97
N LYS A 180 -12.23 7.45 -3.95
CA LYS A 180 -11.43 7.43 -5.18
C LYS A 180 -10.49 6.23 -5.27
N LEU A 181 -10.38 5.71 -6.49
CA LEU A 181 -9.36 4.77 -6.91
C LEU A 181 -8.28 5.50 -7.70
N TYR A 182 -7.03 5.38 -7.26
CA TYR A 182 -5.85 5.88 -7.95
C TYR A 182 -5.04 4.71 -8.48
N PHE A 183 -4.70 4.75 -9.76
CA PHE A 183 -3.92 3.70 -10.40
C PHE A 183 -2.77 4.29 -11.20
N LYS A 184 -1.53 3.77 -10.98
CA LYS A 184 -0.34 4.12 -11.75
C LYS A 184 0.33 2.86 -12.31
N THR A 185 0.83 2.95 -13.56
CA THR A 185 1.59 1.88 -14.20
C THR A 185 2.44 2.41 -15.36
N ASP A 186 3.61 1.81 -15.56
CA ASP A 186 4.45 1.96 -16.76
C ASP A 186 3.95 1.06 -17.91
N ASN A 187 3.08 0.10 -17.63
CA ASN A 187 2.59 -0.88 -18.59
C ASN A 187 1.38 -0.35 -19.35
N ARG A 188 1.58 0.19 -20.55
CA ARG A 188 0.52 0.76 -21.38
C ARG A 188 -0.61 -0.22 -21.70
N PRO A 189 -0.38 -1.50 -22.09
CA PRO A 189 -1.47 -2.45 -22.33
C PRO A 189 -2.32 -2.74 -21.07
N LEU A 190 -1.73 -2.73 -19.87
CA LEU A 190 -2.49 -2.84 -18.63
C LEU A 190 -3.31 -1.58 -18.38
N PHE A 191 -2.75 -0.41 -18.69
CA PHE A 191 -3.45 0.86 -18.52
C PHE A 191 -4.68 0.98 -19.43
N ASP A 192 -4.53 0.67 -20.73
CA ASP A 192 -5.63 0.68 -21.70
C ASP A 192 -6.74 -0.30 -21.27
N PHE A 193 -6.37 -1.51 -20.85
CA PHE A 193 -7.31 -2.48 -20.26
C PHE A 193 -8.03 -1.90 -19.04
N SER A 194 -7.31 -1.16 -18.16
CA SER A 194 -7.89 -0.60 -16.95
C SER A 194 -8.92 0.49 -17.25
N LEU A 195 -8.68 1.32 -18.27
CA LEU A 195 -9.66 2.30 -18.75
C LEU A 195 -10.95 1.63 -19.23
N GLU A 196 -10.83 0.54 -20.04
CA GLU A 196 -11.99 -0.23 -20.52
C GLU A 196 -12.78 -0.90 -19.37
N GLU A 197 -12.11 -1.35 -18.32
CA GLU A 197 -12.79 -1.96 -17.17
C GLU A 197 -13.46 -0.91 -16.28
N ILE A 198 -12.87 0.29 -16.15
CA ILE A 198 -13.49 1.43 -15.44
C ILE A 198 -14.82 1.82 -16.09
N GLU A 199 -14.86 1.90 -17.44
CA GLU A 199 -16.09 2.23 -18.17
C GLU A 199 -17.27 1.26 -17.92
N LYS A 200 -16.96 -0.01 -17.59
CA LYS A 200 -17.93 -1.09 -17.32
C LYS A 200 -18.28 -1.20 -15.83
N SER A 201 -17.64 -0.41 -14.98
CA SER A 201 -17.68 -0.52 -13.54
C SER A 201 -18.56 0.54 -12.87
N PRO A 202 -18.82 0.47 -11.56
CA PRO A 202 -19.48 1.54 -10.81
C PRO A 202 -18.68 2.84 -10.66
N PHE A 203 -17.55 2.97 -11.35
CA PHE A 203 -16.71 4.16 -11.26
C PHE A 203 -16.93 5.11 -12.45
N THR A 204 -16.74 6.41 -12.21
CA THR A 204 -16.56 7.41 -13.27
C THR A 204 -15.09 7.80 -13.35
N LEU A 205 -14.53 7.79 -14.54
CA LEU A 205 -13.18 8.27 -14.79
C LEU A 205 -13.16 9.81 -14.64
N GLU A 206 -12.45 10.31 -13.62
CA GLU A 206 -12.30 11.76 -13.39
C GLU A 206 -11.07 12.34 -14.10
N TYR A 207 -9.99 11.56 -14.15
CA TYR A 207 -8.74 12.00 -14.73
C TYR A 207 -7.94 10.82 -15.30
N HIS A 208 -7.21 11.04 -16.38
CA HIS A 208 -6.17 10.15 -16.83
C HIS A 208 -5.08 10.89 -17.59
N THR A 209 -3.88 10.33 -17.56
CA THR A 209 -2.74 10.77 -18.35
C THR A 209 -1.88 9.59 -18.76
N PHE A 210 -1.24 9.70 -19.91
CA PHE A 210 -0.26 8.73 -20.40
C PHE A 210 1.18 9.13 -20.09
N ASP A 211 1.36 10.27 -19.44
CA ASP A 211 2.66 10.80 -19.01
C ASP A 211 2.49 11.64 -17.74
N LEU A 212 2.50 10.97 -16.60
CA LEU A 212 2.30 11.59 -15.29
C LEU A 212 3.37 12.67 -15.01
N HIS A 213 4.64 12.40 -15.35
CA HIS A 213 5.72 13.30 -15.01
C HIS A 213 5.67 14.63 -15.75
N ASN A 214 5.05 14.66 -16.94
CA ASN A 214 4.81 15.88 -17.70
C ASN A 214 3.38 16.43 -17.55
N SER A 215 2.60 15.90 -16.59
CA SER A 215 1.24 16.35 -16.32
C SER A 215 1.15 17.27 -15.11
N GLU A 216 0.04 17.99 -14.98
CA GLU A 216 -0.28 18.81 -13.81
C GLU A 216 -0.35 18.02 -12.50
N MET A 217 -0.67 16.72 -12.59
CA MET A 217 -0.77 15.83 -11.42
C MET A 217 0.60 15.46 -10.83
N ASN A 218 1.70 15.75 -11.52
CA ASN A 218 3.03 15.44 -11.01
C ASN A 218 3.36 16.17 -9.70
N CYS A 219 2.82 17.36 -9.48
CA CYS A 219 3.02 18.10 -8.22
C CYS A 219 2.44 17.37 -6.99
N GLN A 220 1.45 16.51 -7.20
CA GLN A 220 0.84 15.69 -6.16
C GLN A 220 1.42 14.27 -6.10
N ASN A 221 2.25 13.88 -7.07
CA ASN A 221 2.82 12.56 -7.15
C ASN A 221 3.72 12.24 -5.94
N ILE A 222 3.71 10.98 -5.53
CA ILE A 222 4.72 10.38 -4.66
C ILE A 222 5.45 9.37 -5.52
N GLU A 223 6.68 9.71 -5.88
CA GLU A 223 7.51 8.89 -6.74
C GLU A 223 8.12 7.73 -5.96
N THR A 224 7.91 6.49 -6.41
CA THR A 224 8.49 5.29 -5.81
C THR A 224 9.88 4.99 -6.38
N GLU A 225 10.67 4.13 -5.70
CA GLU A 225 11.93 3.61 -6.24
C GLU A 225 11.72 2.93 -7.61
N TYR A 226 10.62 2.16 -7.74
CA TYR A 226 10.25 1.52 -9.01
C TYR A 226 10.03 2.56 -10.10
N GLU A 227 9.22 3.57 -9.81
CA GLU A 227 8.88 4.66 -10.74
C GLU A 227 10.13 5.37 -11.22
N ARG A 228 11.02 5.82 -10.31
CA ARG A 228 12.31 6.44 -10.65
C ARG A 228 13.15 5.58 -11.57
N ASN A 229 13.25 4.28 -11.27
CA ASN A 229 14.05 3.34 -12.06
C ASN A 229 13.52 3.14 -13.48
N PHE A 230 12.20 3.19 -13.69
CA PHE A 230 11.58 3.02 -15.02
C PHE A 230 11.55 4.33 -15.81
N SER A 231 11.27 5.45 -15.16
CA SER A 231 11.35 6.78 -15.77
C SER A 231 12.75 7.11 -16.26
N ALA A 232 13.78 6.77 -15.47
CA ALA A 232 15.19 6.93 -15.89
C ALA A 232 15.56 6.10 -17.12
N LYS A 233 14.78 5.07 -17.47
CA LYS A 233 14.92 4.27 -18.71
C LYS A 233 14.05 4.78 -19.86
N GLY A 234 13.38 5.92 -19.69
CA GLY A 234 12.52 6.53 -20.70
C GLY A 234 11.10 5.98 -20.77
N PHE A 235 10.63 5.21 -19.78
CA PHE A 235 9.23 4.79 -19.72
C PHE A 235 8.35 5.90 -19.17
N SER A 236 7.30 6.27 -19.89
CA SER A 236 6.26 7.16 -19.38
C SER A 236 5.38 6.44 -18.35
N ILE A 237 4.99 7.14 -17.31
CA ILE A 237 4.09 6.62 -16.28
C ILE A 237 2.66 7.04 -16.60
N ASN A 238 1.79 6.05 -16.77
CA ASN A 238 0.37 6.29 -16.95
C ASN A 238 -0.32 6.36 -15.59
N MET A 239 -1.31 7.25 -15.46
CA MET A 239 -2.10 7.41 -14.25
C MET A 239 -3.58 7.62 -14.58
N LEU A 240 -4.47 7.04 -13.77
CA LEU A 240 -5.89 7.38 -13.74
C LEU A 240 -6.39 7.62 -12.32
N ILE A 241 -7.45 8.43 -12.23
CA ILE A 241 -8.27 8.64 -11.03
C ILE A 241 -9.69 8.32 -11.41
N ALA A 242 -10.32 7.41 -10.66
CA ALA A 242 -11.71 7.06 -10.86
C ALA A 242 -12.50 7.24 -9.56
N LYS A 243 -13.67 7.88 -9.67
CA LYS A 243 -14.55 8.18 -8.55
C LYS A 243 -15.65 7.14 -8.43
N ASN A 244 -15.94 6.69 -7.21
CA ASN A 244 -17.03 5.77 -6.91
C ASN A 244 -18.38 6.46 -7.00
N ASN A 245 -19.30 5.94 -7.80
CA ASN A 245 -20.62 6.52 -8.06
C ASN A 245 -21.72 5.96 -7.12
N LYS A 246 -21.40 5.78 -5.87
CA LYS A 246 -22.39 5.43 -4.86
C LYS A 246 -23.17 6.65 -4.40
#